data_7e92367881accce07233ccb909565c4f
#
_entry.id   7e92367881accce07233ccb909565c4f
#
_cell.length_a   1.000
_cell.length_b   1.000
_cell.length_c   1.000
_cell.angle_alpha   90.00
_cell.angle_beta   90.00
_cell.angle_gamma   90.00
#
_symmetry.space_group_name_H-M   'P 1'
#
loop_
_entity.id
_entity.type
_entity.pdbx_description
1 polymer ?
#
loop_
_entity_poly.entity_id
_entity_poly.type
_entity_poly.pdbx_seq_one_letter_code
_entity_poly.pdbx_strand_id
1 'polypeptide(L)'
;MKLTALHFYKYSEPFKSQIVTPKVTLTHRDCLFIELIDDKGNRYFGECNAFQTDWYDHETIASVKHVIEQWFEDNRNKSFETYEAALKLVDSLENTSSARATIVMALYQMFHVLPSFSVAYGATASGLSNKQLESLKATKPTRIKLKWTPQIMDQIRVLRELDFHFQLVIDANESLNRQDFTQLQLLAREQVLYIEEPFKDISMLDEVVDGTIPPIALDEKATSLSDIINLIELYNVKVVVLKPFRLGGIDKVQTAIDTLKSHGVKVVIGGMYEYGLSRYFTAMLARKGDYPGDVTPAGYYFDQDVVAHSGILKEGRLEFRPPLVDITQLQPY
;
A
#
# COMPACT_ATOMS: atom_id res chain seq x y z
N MET A 1 -13.63 -28.05 -3.19
CA MET A 1 -13.14 -27.07 -4.19
C MET A 1 -11.71 -27.46 -4.55
N LYS A 2 -11.35 -27.37 -5.81
CA LYS A 2 -10.00 -27.62 -6.34
C LYS A 2 -9.67 -26.55 -7.35
N LEU A 3 -8.39 -26.22 -7.51
CA LEU A 3 -7.91 -25.40 -8.62
C LEU A 3 -7.69 -26.27 -9.85
N THR A 4 -8.23 -25.88 -10.99
CA THR A 4 -8.14 -26.64 -12.25
C THR A 4 -7.33 -25.92 -13.32
N ALA A 5 -7.27 -24.58 -13.30
CA ALA A 5 -6.48 -23.78 -14.23
C ALA A 5 -5.91 -22.52 -13.59
N LEU A 6 -4.79 -22.09 -14.13
CA LEU A 6 -4.13 -20.81 -13.85
C LEU A 6 -3.82 -20.14 -15.19
N HIS A 7 -4.23 -18.89 -15.32
CA HIS A 7 -3.86 -18.06 -16.47
C HIS A 7 -3.12 -16.83 -16.00
N PHE A 8 -2.19 -16.36 -16.83
CA PHE A 8 -1.43 -15.15 -16.62
C PHE A 8 -1.78 -14.12 -17.69
N TYR A 9 -1.85 -12.86 -17.24
CA TYR A 9 -2.11 -11.73 -18.12
C TYR A 9 -1.17 -10.58 -17.79
N LYS A 10 -0.90 -9.76 -18.81
CA LYS A 10 -0.24 -8.45 -18.68
C LYS A 10 -1.26 -7.35 -18.80
N TYR A 11 -1.03 -6.29 -18.04
CA TYR A 11 -1.70 -5.01 -18.21
C TYR A 11 -0.67 -3.91 -18.02
N SER A 12 -0.75 -2.85 -18.84
CA SER A 12 0.21 -1.75 -18.77
C SER A 12 -0.47 -0.45 -19.18
N GLU A 13 -0.37 0.57 -18.31
CA GLU A 13 -0.86 1.91 -18.57
C GLU A 13 0.23 2.95 -18.35
N PRO A 14 0.28 4.02 -19.16
CA PRO A 14 1.16 5.13 -18.90
C PRO A 14 0.73 5.87 -17.63
N PHE A 15 1.70 6.30 -16.83
CA PHE A 15 1.44 7.25 -15.77
C PHE A 15 1.04 8.61 -16.36
N LYS A 16 0.00 9.24 -15.82
CA LYS A 16 -0.41 10.63 -16.19
C LYS A 16 0.69 11.65 -15.96
N SER A 17 1.57 11.36 -15.02
CA SER A 17 2.82 12.09 -14.78
C SER A 17 3.90 11.08 -14.42
N GLN A 18 5.07 11.21 -15.00
CA GLN A 18 6.20 10.32 -14.70
C GLN A 18 6.46 10.27 -13.19
N ILE A 19 6.71 9.07 -12.68
CA ILE A 19 7.17 8.87 -11.30
C ILE A 19 8.69 8.92 -11.31
N VAL A 20 9.23 9.94 -10.67
CA VAL A 20 10.69 10.14 -10.58
C VAL A 20 11.10 9.94 -9.12
N THR A 21 11.99 8.99 -8.91
CA THR A 21 12.63 8.72 -7.62
C THR A 21 14.16 8.72 -7.80
N PRO A 22 14.96 8.77 -6.73
CA PRO A 22 16.41 8.63 -6.86
C PRO A 22 16.86 7.31 -7.50
N LYS A 23 16.01 6.27 -7.46
CA LYS A 23 16.33 4.91 -7.93
C LYS A 23 15.82 4.61 -9.35
N VAL A 24 14.72 5.25 -9.78
CA VAL A 24 14.06 4.91 -11.04
C VAL A 24 13.20 6.06 -11.57
N THR A 25 13.01 6.11 -12.88
CA THR A 25 11.97 6.90 -13.55
C THR A 25 10.99 5.94 -14.21
N LEU A 26 9.72 5.98 -13.78
CA LEU A 26 8.65 5.15 -14.31
C LEU A 26 7.75 5.99 -15.21
N THR A 27 7.56 5.53 -16.44
CA THR A 27 6.63 6.12 -17.43
C THR A 27 5.34 5.31 -17.57
N HIS A 28 5.42 4.00 -17.28
CA HIS A 28 4.31 3.05 -17.35
C HIS A 28 4.27 2.21 -16.07
N ARG A 29 3.08 1.70 -15.75
CA ARG A 29 2.88 0.67 -14.73
C ARG A 29 2.56 -0.64 -15.42
N ASP A 30 3.58 -1.48 -15.61
CA ASP A 30 3.38 -2.86 -16.02
C ASP A 30 2.94 -3.69 -14.82
N CYS A 31 1.94 -4.54 -15.02
CA CYS A 31 1.36 -5.36 -13.98
C CYS A 31 1.07 -6.77 -14.48
N LEU A 32 1.33 -7.76 -13.63
CA LEU A 32 0.91 -9.14 -13.83
C LEU A 32 -0.43 -9.34 -13.14
N PHE A 33 -1.40 -9.89 -13.86
CA PHE A 33 -2.64 -10.43 -13.31
C PHE A 33 -2.61 -11.95 -13.39
N ILE A 34 -3.12 -12.60 -12.38
CA ILE A 34 -3.41 -14.04 -12.41
C ILE A 34 -4.91 -14.26 -12.39
N GLU A 35 -5.32 -15.37 -12.98
CA GLU A 35 -6.67 -15.91 -12.90
C GLU A 35 -6.60 -17.35 -12.45
N LEU A 36 -7.19 -17.64 -11.29
CA LEU A 36 -7.40 -18.99 -10.79
C LEU A 36 -8.81 -19.46 -11.14
N ILE A 37 -8.94 -20.69 -11.65
CA ILE A 37 -10.22 -21.30 -11.98
C ILE A 37 -10.44 -22.50 -11.08
N ASP A 38 -11.61 -22.61 -10.46
CA ASP A 38 -11.99 -23.76 -9.64
C ASP A 38 -12.64 -24.88 -10.47
N ASP A 39 -12.93 -26.01 -9.80
CA ASP A 39 -13.57 -27.19 -10.39
C ASP A 39 -15.04 -27.00 -10.80
N LYS A 40 -15.61 -25.82 -10.53
CA LYS A 40 -16.96 -25.39 -10.97
C LYS A 40 -16.90 -24.36 -12.11
N GLY A 41 -15.70 -23.96 -12.54
CA GLY A 41 -15.48 -22.94 -13.57
C GLY A 41 -15.58 -21.50 -13.09
N ASN A 42 -15.63 -21.25 -11.76
CA ASN A 42 -15.58 -19.89 -11.24
C ASN A 42 -14.16 -19.33 -11.37
N ARG A 43 -14.07 -18.02 -11.58
CA ARG A 43 -12.84 -17.30 -11.90
C ARG A 43 -12.51 -16.29 -10.79
N TYR A 44 -11.25 -16.26 -10.35
CA TYR A 44 -10.77 -15.43 -9.25
C TYR A 44 -9.44 -14.79 -9.62
N PHE A 45 -9.29 -13.50 -9.39
CA PHE A 45 -8.17 -12.72 -9.90
C PHE A 45 -7.23 -12.25 -8.79
N GLY A 46 -5.94 -12.20 -9.10
CA GLY A 46 -4.93 -11.55 -8.30
C GLY A 46 -4.16 -10.51 -9.12
N GLU A 47 -3.87 -9.37 -8.51
CA GLU A 47 -3.06 -8.30 -9.08
C GLU A 47 -1.71 -8.27 -8.37
N CYS A 48 -0.62 -8.37 -9.13
CA CYS A 48 0.74 -8.36 -8.62
C CYS A 48 1.27 -6.93 -8.48
N ASN A 49 1.78 -6.58 -7.32
CA ASN A 49 2.34 -5.26 -7.06
C ASN A 49 3.85 -5.16 -7.31
N ALA A 50 4.54 -6.25 -7.66
CA ALA A 50 5.94 -6.21 -8.09
C ALA A 50 6.13 -5.36 -9.35
N PHE A 51 7.37 -4.95 -9.63
CA PHE A 51 7.75 -4.19 -10.80
C PHE A 51 8.51 -5.05 -11.82
N GLN A 52 8.79 -4.49 -12.99
CA GLN A 52 9.62 -5.15 -14.00
C GLN A 52 11.06 -5.38 -13.52
N THR A 53 11.55 -4.49 -12.68
CA THR A 53 12.90 -4.54 -12.11
C THR A 53 12.86 -4.47 -10.59
N ASP A 54 13.96 -4.78 -9.95
CA ASP A 54 14.15 -4.87 -8.50
C ASP A 54 14.42 -3.52 -7.80
N TRP A 55 14.08 -2.40 -8.43
CA TRP A 55 14.36 -1.07 -7.87
C TRP A 55 13.71 -0.82 -6.50
N TYR A 56 12.58 -1.46 -6.25
CA TYR A 56 11.80 -1.29 -5.02
C TYR A 56 11.91 -2.49 -4.08
N ASP A 57 11.84 -3.71 -4.62
CA ASP A 57 11.90 -4.97 -3.91
C ASP A 57 12.67 -6.00 -4.77
N HIS A 58 13.20 -7.05 -4.15
CA HIS A 58 13.92 -8.13 -4.84
C HIS A 58 13.02 -8.95 -5.77
N GLU A 59 11.70 -9.02 -5.50
CA GLU A 59 10.74 -9.68 -6.37
C GLU A 59 10.40 -8.81 -7.59
N THR A 60 10.47 -9.40 -8.76
CA THR A 60 10.07 -8.80 -10.04
C THR A 60 8.85 -9.49 -10.61
N ILE A 61 8.16 -8.88 -11.57
CA ILE A 61 7.04 -9.51 -12.28
C ILE A 61 7.43 -10.89 -12.82
N ALA A 62 8.64 -11.04 -13.36
CA ALA A 62 9.11 -12.30 -13.92
C ALA A 62 9.34 -13.37 -12.84
N SER A 63 9.98 -13.01 -11.70
CA SER A 63 10.19 -13.95 -10.60
C SER A 63 8.87 -14.35 -9.94
N VAL A 64 7.95 -13.40 -9.73
CA VAL A 64 6.62 -13.67 -9.18
C VAL A 64 5.84 -14.63 -10.08
N LYS A 65 5.82 -14.41 -11.41
CA LYS A 65 5.17 -15.32 -12.35
C LYS A 65 5.70 -16.73 -12.22
N HIS A 66 7.02 -16.89 -12.21
CA HIS A 66 7.67 -18.20 -12.10
C HIS A 66 7.30 -18.92 -10.78
N VAL A 67 7.33 -18.22 -9.66
CA VAL A 67 6.95 -18.76 -8.35
C VAL A 67 5.48 -19.20 -8.32
N ILE A 68 4.57 -18.38 -8.87
CA ILE A 68 3.15 -18.71 -8.93
C ILE A 68 2.89 -19.92 -9.84
N GLU A 69 3.59 -20.05 -10.96
CA GLU A 69 3.51 -21.17 -11.87
C GLU A 69 3.91 -22.48 -11.18
N GLN A 70 5.06 -22.49 -10.49
CA GLN A 70 5.50 -23.65 -9.70
C GLN A 70 4.52 -23.99 -8.57
N TRP A 71 4.09 -22.98 -7.82
CA TRP A 71 3.10 -23.16 -6.76
C TRP A 71 1.81 -23.81 -7.29
N PHE A 72 1.33 -23.38 -8.46
CA PHE A 72 0.12 -23.96 -9.05
C PHE A 72 0.31 -25.42 -9.43
N GLU A 73 1.42 -25.79 -10.06
CA GLU A 73 1.71 -27.19 -10.42
C GLU A 73 1.77 -28.10 -9.17
N ASP A 74 2.33 -27.62 -8.07
CA ASP A 74 2.41 -28.35 -6.81
C ASP A 74 1.06 -28.50 -6.10
N ASN A 75 0.10 -27.62 -6.38
CA ASN A 75 -1.17 -27.53 -5.66
C ASN A 75 -2.40 -27.79 -6.53
N ARG A 76 -2.27 -27.86 -7.85
CA ARG A 76 -3.38 -28.22 -8.76
C ARG A 76 -3.99 -29.54 -8.31
N ASN A 77 -5.33 -29.62 -8.33
CA ASN A 77 -6.09 -30.77 -7.89
C ASN A 77 -6.07 -31.11 -6.39
N LYS A 78 -5.33 -30.40 -5.54
CA LYS A 78 -5.50 -30.53 -4.09
C LYS A 78 -6.87 -29.99 -3.69
N SER A 79 -7.55 -30.72 -2.81
CA SER A 79 -8.87 -30.32 -2.30
C SER A 79 -8.72 -29.43 -1.07
N PHE A 80 -9.52 -28.39 -0.98
CA PHE A 80 -9.65 -27.52 0.19
C PHE A 80 -11.09 -27.02 0.31
N GLU A 81 -11.60 -26.90 1.53
CA GLU A 81 -13.01 -26.57 1.79
C GLU A 81 -13.19 -25.23 2.52
N THR A 82 -12.14 -24.73 3.16
CA THR A 82 -12.17 -23.48 3.92
C THR A 82 -11.03 -22.55 3.48
N TYR A 83 -11.18 -21.27 3.81
CA TYR A 83 -10.12 -20.28 3.53
C TYR A 83 -8.82 -20.61 4.26
N GLU A 84 -8.89 -21.08 5.51
CA GLU A 84 -7.72 -21.49 6.30
C GLU A 84 -7.00 -22.68 5.66
N ALA A 85 -7.75 -23.63 5.08
CA ALA A 85 -7.17 -24.75 4.34
C ALA A 85 -6.51 -24.27 3.04
N ALA A 86 -7.10 -23.29 2.35
CA ALA A 86 -6.51 -22.68 1.16
C ALA A 86 -5.23 -21.90 1.50
N LEU A 87 -5.19 -21.18 2.64
CA LEU A 87 -4.00 -20.48 3.10
C LEU A 87 -2.81 -21.40 3.36
N LYS A 88 -3.03 -22.63 3.82
CA LYS A 88 -1.94 -23.62 3.99
C LYS A 88 -1.24 -23.97 2.68
N LEU A 89 -1.90 -23.80 1.54
CA LEU A 89 -1.27 -24.03 0.24
C LEU A 89 -0.21 -22.97 -0.11
N VAL A 90 -0.24 -21.80 0.53
CA VAL A 90 0.70 -20.71 0.32
C VAL A 90 1.73 -20.53 1.45
N ASP A 91 1.75 -21.44 2.43
CA ASP A 91 2.72 -21.39 3.54
C ASP A 91 4.17 -21.53 3.05
N SER A 92 4.40 -22.27 1.96
CA SER A 92 5.73 -22.41 1.34
C SER A 92 6.25 -21.12 0.70
N LEU A 93 5.42 -20.10 0.56
CA LEU A 93 5.74 -18.83 -0.11
C LEU A 93 6.08 -17.69 0.88
N GLU A 94 6.50 -18.00 2.10
CA GLU A 94 6.81 -16.97 3.13
C GLU A 94 7.90 -15.99 2.70
N ASN A 95 8.86 -16.43 1.90
CA ASN A 95 9.98 -15.59 1.41
C ASN A 95 9.71 -14.95 0.03
N THR A 96 8.50 -15.09 -0.50
CA THR A 96 8.05 -14.54 -1.79
C THR A 96 6.72 -13.82 -1.59
N SER A 97 6.80 -12.72 -0.85
CA SER A 97 5.63 -11.99 -0.33
C SER A 97 4.72 -11.44 -1.43
N SER A 98 5.29 -10.92 -2.53
CA SER A 98 4.49 -10.42 -3.66
C SER A 98 3.76 -11.54 -4.40
N ALA A 99 4.42 -12.69 -4.61
CA ALA A 99 3.79 -13.87 -5.20
C ALA A 99 2.66 -14.40 -4.30
N ARG A 100 2.94 -14.53 -3.00
CA ARG A 100 1.96 -14.96 -2.00
C ARG A 100 0.75 -14.02 -1.95
N ALA A 101 0.98 -12.71 -1.87
CA ALA A 101 -0.08 -11.70 -1.81
C ALA A 101 -1.01 -11.77 -3.05
N THR A 102 -0.42 -11.97 -4.22
CA THR A 102 -1.16 -12.10 -5.49
C THR A 102 -2.08 -13.32 -5.46
N ILE A 103 -1.60 -14.47 -5.00
CA ILE A 103 -2.40 -15.71 -4.87
C ILE A 103 -3.48 -15.54 -3.80
N VAL A 104 -3.12 -15.03 -2.62
CA VAL A 104 -4.05 -14.83 -1.49
C VAL A 104 -5.20 -13.90 -1.88
N MET A 105 -4.94 -12.89 -2.72
CA MET A 105 -5.99 -12.01 -3.24
C MET A 105 -7.05 -12.78 -4.04
N ALA A 106 -6.65 -13.74 -4.87
CA ALA A 106 -7.56 -14.62 -5.61
C ALA A 106 -8.25 -15.63 -4.68
N LEU A 107 -7.51 -16.26 -3.76
CA LEU A 107 -8.06 -17.21 -2.80
C LEU A 107 -9.09 -16.56 -1.86
N TYR A 108 -8.86 -15.30 -1.45
CA TYR A 108 -9.80 -14.58 -0.60
C TYR A 108 -11.19 -14.45 -1.26
N GLN A 109 -11.25 -14.19 -2.56
CA GLN A 109 -12.49 -14.07 -3.33
C GLN A 109 -13.29 -15.38 -3.40
N MET A 110 -12.62 -16.54 -3.25
CA MET A 110 -13.28 -17.84 -3.30
C MET A 110 -14.20 -18.09 -2.09
N PHE A 111 -13.88 -17.48 -0.94
CA PHE A 111 -14.52 -17.77 0.33
C PHE A 111 -15.27 -16.58 0.94
N HIS A 112 -15.08 -15.39 0.39
CA HIS A 112 -15.65 -14.17 0.98
C HIS A 112 -16.48 -13.39 -0.03
N VAL A 113 -17.65 -12.97 0.40
CA VAL A 113 -18.45 -11.99 -0.34
C VAL A 113 -17.78 -10.62 -0.18
N LEU A 114 -17.43 -10.02 -1.29
CA LEU A 114 -16.77 -8.72 -1.30
C LEU A 114 -17.81 -7.60 -1.11
N PRO A 115 -17.67 -6.73 -0.09
CA PRO A 115 -18.64 -5.68 0.20
C PRO A 115 -18.41 -4.43 -0.66
N SER A 116 -19.46 -3.60 -0.78
CA SER A 116 -19.29 -2.18 -1.10
C SER A 116 -18.99 -1.40 0.18
N PHE A 117 -18.10 -0.42 0.11
CA PHE A 117 -17.71 0.40 1.27
C PHE A 117 -17.09 1.73 0.84
N SER A 118 -16.82 2.59 1.80
CA SER A 118 -16.00 3.80 1.59
C SER A 118 -14.96 3.94 2.68
N VAL A 119 -13.84 4.60 2.34
CA VAL A 119 -12.78 4.99 3.26
C VAL A 119 -12.51 6.48 3.18
N ALA A 120 -11.96 7.06 4.24
CA ALA A 120 -11.50 8.44 4.23
C ALA A 120 -10.34 8.62 3.25
N TYR A 121 -10.31 9.72 2.51
CA TYR A 121 -9.26 10.00 1.54
C TYR A 121 -8.06 10.66 2.21
N GLY A 122 -6.88 10.08 2.01
CA GLY A 122 -5.58 10.67 2.32
C GLY A 122 -4.86 11.07 1.05
N ALA A 123 -4.61 12.36 0.87
CA ALA A 123 -3.83 12.85 -0.28
C ALA A 123 -2.33 12.83 0.02
N THR A 124 -1.51 12.64 -1.03
CA THR A 124 -0.05 12.82 -0.98
C THR A 124 0.34 14.00 -1.88
N ALA A 125 1.17 14.90 -1.38
CA ALA A 125 1.67 16.06 -2.08
C ALA A 125 3.21 16.07 -2.10
N SER A 126 3.80 16.11 -3.31
CA SER A 126 5.25 16.24 -3.53
C SER A 126 5.62 17.69 -3.82
N GLY A 127 5.33 18.57 -2.88
CA GLY A 127 5.40 20.03 -3.01
C GLY A 127 4.00 20.66 -3.05
N LEU A 128 3.92 21.97 -3.25
CA LEU A 128 2.66 22.72 -3.22
C LEU A 128 2.57 23.72 -4.40
N SER A 129 2.58 23.16 -5.62
CA SER A 129 2.26 23.98 -6.79
C SER A 129 0.78 24.44 -6.75
N ASN A 130 0.45 25.51 -7.47
CA ASN A 130 -0.93 26.01 -7.57
C ASN A 130 -1.91 24.88 -7.97
N LYS A 131 -1.52 24.01 -8.92
CA LYS A 131 -2.33 22.87 -9.34
C LYS A 131 -2.59 21.89 -8.20
N GLN A 132 -1.58 21.63 -7.36
CA GLN A 132 -1.74 20.74 -6.21
C GLN A 132 -2.63 21.37 -5.13
N LEU A 133 -2.47 22.65 -4.86
CA LEU A 133 -3.33 23.37 -3.92
C LEU A 133 -4.80 23.39 -4.37
N GLU A 134 -5.06 23.66 -5.65
CA GLU A 134 -6.41 23.58 -6.20
C GLU A 134 -7.00 22.17 -6.14
N SER A 135 -6.19 21.14 -6.37
CA SER A 135 -6.61 19.75 -6.18
C SER A 135 -6.97 19.44 -4.73
N LEU A 136 -6.17 19.90 -3.76
CA LEU A 136 -6.46 19.71 -2.32
C LEU A 136 -7.74 20.44 -1.92
N LYS A 137 -7.97 21.68 -2.39
CA LYS A 137 -9.21 22.42 -2.14
C LYS A 137 -10.44 21.72 -2.74
N ALA A 138 -10.30 21.18 -3.94
CA ALA A 138 -11.39 20.48 -4.62
C ALA A 138 -11.72 19.12 -3.98
N THR A 139 -10.71 18.38 -3.52
CA THR A 139 -10.86 17.01 -2.99
C THR A 139 -11.07 16.94 -1.48
N LYS A 140 -10.68 17.97 -0.73
CA LYS A 140 -10.79 18.10 0.73
C LYS A 140 -10.40 16.80 1.47
N PRO A 141 -9.16 16.32 1.31
CA PRO A 141 -8.74 15.10 1.96
C PRO A 141 -8.74 15.25 3.49
N THR A 142 -9.03 14.17 4.20
CA THR A 142 -9.01 14.16 5.68
C THR A 142 -7.59 14.06 6.24
N ARG A 143 -6.62 13.63 5.42
CA ARG A 143 -5.18 13.62 5.71
C ARG A 143 -4.41 14.13 4.50
N ILE A 144 -3.39 14.94 4.74
CA ILE A 144 -2.41 15.35 3.72
C ILE A 144 -1.04 14.81 4.15
N LYS A 145 -0.43 13.94 3.32
CA LYS A 145 0.95 13.48 3.44
C LYS A 145 1.83 14.35 2.55
N LEU A 146 2.69 15.15 3.17
CA LEU A 146 3.59 16.06 2.48
C LEU A 146 4.98 15.44 2.44
N LYS A 147 5.57 15.33 1.26
CA LYS A 147 6.94 14.87 1.11
C LYS A 147 7.90 15.88 1.72
N TRP A 148 8.90 15.38 2.46
CA TRP A 148 9.93 16.22 3.06
C TRP A 148 10.70 17.02 2.01
N THR A 149 10.92 18.29 2.33
CA THR A 149 11.84 19.20 1.62
C THR A 149 12.50 20.13 2.63
N PRO A 150 13.64 20.77 2.31
CA PRO A 150 14.24 21.79 3.17
C PRO A 150 13.29 22.97 3.48
N GLN A 151 12.27 23.22 2.64
CA GLN A 151 11.28 24.28 2.80
C GLN A 151 9.99 23.78 3.47
N ILE A 152 10.02 22.65 4.19
CA ILE A 152 8.84 22.01 4.78
C ILE A 152 8.02 22.96 5.66
N MET A 153 8.67 23.83 6.44
CA MET A 153 7.99 24.79 7.32
C MET A 153 7.16 25.83 6.54
N ASP A 154 7.65 26.31 5.41
CA ASP A 154 6.91 27.24 4.55
C ASP A 154 5.72 26.54 3.88
N GLN A 155 5.92 25.29 3.46
CA GLN A 155 4.84 24.48 2.89
C GLN A 155 3.74 24.20 3.92
N ILE A 156 4.08 23.93 5.17
CA ILE A 156 3.10 23.77 6.25
C ILE A 156 2.29 25.06 6.47
N ARG A 157 2.92 26.24 6.46
CA ARG A 157 2.21 27.50 6.58
C ARG A 157 1.18 27.67 5.46
N VAL A 158 1.56 27.38 4.21
CA VAL A 158 0.64 27.42 3.06
C VAL A 158 -0.52 26.45 3.23
N LEU A 159 -0.28 25.22 3.71
CA LEU A 159 -1.34 24.25 3.97
C LEU A 159 -2.30 24.72 5.08
N ARG A 160 -1.81 25.42 6.11
CA ARG A 160 -2.65 25.95 7.20
C ARG A 160 -3.63 27.04 6.76
N GLU A 161 -3.45 27.62 5.58
CA GLU A 161 -4.37 28.59 4.96
C GLU A 161 -5.57 27.92 4.24
N LEU A 162 -5.57 26.57 4.14
CA LEU A 162 -6.70 25.85 3.56
C LEU A 162 -7.95 25.95 4.47
N ASP A 163 -9.11 26.10 3.85
CA ASP A 163 -10.40 26.35 4.51
C ASP A 163 -11.12 25.08 5.01
N PHE A 164 -10.40 23.95 5.09
CA PHE A 164 -10.94 22.69 5.58
C PHE A 164 -10.01 22.02 6.59
N HIS A 165 -10.57 21.14 7.43
CA HIS A 165 -9.80 20.42 8.44
C HIS A 165 -9.13 19.19 7.84
N PHE A 166 -7.85 18.98 8.16
CA PHE A 166 -7.08 17.79 7.76
C PHE A 166 -6.02 17.46 8.81
N GLN A 167 -5.60 16.20 8.82
CA GLN A 167 -4.41 15.73 9.56
C GLN A 167 -3.17 15.87 8.68
N LEU A 168 -2.09 16.41 9.24
CA LEU A 168 -0.82 16.57 8.51
C LEU A 168 0.13 15.44 8.84
N VAL A 169 0.71 14.82 7.83
CA VAL A 169 1.75 13.80 7.91
C VAL A 169 2.92 14.23 7.03
N ILE A 170 4.14 13.97 7.50
CA ILE A 170 5.36 14.20 6.71
C ILE A 170 5.94 12.86 6.32
N ASP A 171 6.31 12.70 5.06
CA ASP A 171 7.00 11.51 4.55
C ASP A 171 8.41 11.91 4.13
N ALA A 172 9.40 11.39 4.84
CA ALA A 172 10.80 11.75 4.65
C ALA A 172 11.58 10.74 3.78
N ASN A 173 11.06 9.55 3.53
CA ASN A 173 11.67 8.51 2.68
C ASN A 173 13.18 8.33 2.95
N GLU A 174 13.55 8.15 4.21
CA GLU A 174 14.94 7.92 4.66
C GLU A 174 15.93 9.07 4.34
N SER A 175 15.45 10.27 4.05
CA SER A 175 16.30 11.37 3.57
C SER A 175 16.95 12.20 4.65
N LEU A 176 16.52 12.06 5.92
CA LEU A 176 16.98 12.91 7.02
C LEU A 176 18.28 12.41 7.65
N ASN A 177 18.98 13.35 8.25
CA ASN A 177 20.22 13.13 8.97
C ASN A 177 20.32 14.08 10.21
N ARG A 178 21.44 14.02 10.96
CA ARG A 178 21.64 14.83 12.17
C ARG A 178 21.44 16.33 11.99
N GLN A 179 21.73 16.86 10.81
CA GLN A 179 21.57 18.30 10.55
C GLN A 179 20.09 18.73 10.56
N ASP A 180 19.17 17.78 10.34
CA ASP A 180 17.73 18.02 10.29
C ASP A 180 17.06 17.99 11.69
N PHE A 181 17.77 17.60 12.76
CA PHE A 181 17.19 17.44 14.11
C PHE A 181 16.52 18.71 14.62
N THR A 182 17.14 19.89 14.41
CA THR A 182 16.53 21.16 14.80
C THR A 182 15.20 21.40 14.08
N GLN A 183 15.13 21.06 12.80
CA GLN A 183 13.91 21.21 12.02
C GLN A 183 12.83 20.19 12.43
N LEU A 184 13.23 18.95 12.78
CA LEU A 184 12.32 17.95 13.37
C LEU A 184 11.71 18.43 14.68
N GLN A 185 12.49 19.08 15.56
CA GLN A 185 12.01 19.65 16.81
C GLN A 185 11.02 20.81 16.58
N LEU A 186 11.21 21.61 15.51
CA LEU A 186 10.23 22.62 15.12
C LEU A 186 8.93 21.98 14.64
N LEU A 187 9.01 20.91 13.85
CA LEU A 187 7.83 20.16 13.36
C LEU A 187 6.98 19.59 14.50
N ALA A 188 7.57 19.22 15.63
CA ALA A 188 6.82 18.74 16.79
C ALA A 188 5.81 19.78 17.31
N ARG A 189 6.05 21.08 17.05
CA ARG A 189 5.17 22.19 17.43
C ARG A 189 4.05 22.46 16.42
N GLU A 190 4.16 21.90 15.21
CA GLU A 190 3.24 22.12 14.08
C GLU A 190 2.05 21.13 14.04
N GLN A 191 1.82 20.36 15.11
CA GLN A 191 0.76 19.36 15.18
C GLN A 191 0.82 18.36 14.01
N VAL A 192 2.04 17.95 13.63
CA VAL A 192 2.26 16.86 12.68
C VAL A 192 1.85 15.55 13.35
N LEU A 193 1.00 14.78 12.70
CA LEU A 193 0.45 13.54 13.26
C LEU A 193 1.54 12.49 13.46
N TYR A 194 2.41 12.34 12.47
CA TYR A 194 3.65 11.55 12.49
C TYR A 194 4.56 11.94 11.34
N ILE A 195 5.83 11.56 11.46
CA ILE A 195 6.81 11.59 10.36
C ILE A 195 7.13 10.15 9.95
N GLU A 196 7.00 9.87 8.66
CA GLU A 196 7.18 8.54 8.09
C GLU A 196 8.61 8.39 7.59
N GLU A 197 9.23 7.29 7.99
CA GLU A 197 10.56 6.82 7.59
C GLU A 197 11.62 7.94 7.53
N PRO A 198 11.93 8.61 8.67
CA PRO A 198 12.81 9.78 8.65
C PRO A 198 14.26 9.42 8.32
N PHE A 199 14.77 8.32 8.85
CA PHE A 199 16.19 7.99 8.79
C PHE A 199 16.45 6.66 8.06
N LYS A 200 17.50 6.64 7.25
CA LYS A 200 17.99 5.39 6.66
C LYS A 200 18.49 4.42 7.75
N ASP A 201 19.27 4.94 8.70
CA ASP A 201 19.68 4.23 9.91
C ASP A 201 18.74 4.61 11.06
N ILE A 202 17.90 3.67 11.47
CA ILE A 202 16.92 3.90 12.54
C ILE A 202 17.57 4.16 13.89
N SER A 203 18.82 3.71 14.11
CA SER A 203 19.55 3.97 15.37
C SER A 203 19.80 5.46 15.63
N MET A 204 19.63 6.33 14.64
CA MET A 204 19.62 7.78 14.85
C MET A 204 18.52 8.23 15.81
N LEU A 205 17.49 7.43 16.05
CA LEU A 205 16.47 7.70 17.06
C LEU A 205 17.03 7.66 18.49
N ASP A 206 18.14 6.96 18.75
CA ASP A 206 18.81 6.92 20.05
C ASP A 206 19.41 8.29 20.43
N GLU A 207 19.65 9.16 19.45
CA GLU A 207 20.17 10.51 19.65
C GLU A 207 19.05 11.56 19.90
N VAL A 208 17.79 11.14 19.81
CA VAL A 208 16.62 12.02 19.92
C VAL A 208 15.94 11.82 21.26
N VAL A 209 15.67 12.93 21.96
CA VAL A 209 14.89 12.88 23.22
C VAL A 209 13.42 12.65 22.88
N ASP A 210 12.81 11.69 23.54
CA ASP A 210 11.39 11.36 23.37
C ASP A 210 10.50 12.57 23.55
N GLY A 211 9.53 12.72 22.62
CA GLY A 211 8.58 13.82 22.64
C GLY A 211 9.11 15.16 22.09
N THR A 212 10.38 15.23 21.69
CA THR A 212 10.95 16.45 21.08
C THR A 212 10.78 16.51 19.58
N ILE A 213 10.41 15.40 18.92
CA ILE A 213 10.11 15.31 17.49
C ILE A 213 8.69 14.75 17.29
N PRO A 214 8.10 14.85 16.10
CA PRO A 214 6.82 14.19 15.81
C PRO A 214 6.88 12.68 16.05
N PRO A 215 5.75 12.01 16.34
CA PRO A 215 5.69 10.55 16.40
C PRO A 215 6.28 9.91 15.14
N ILE A 216 7.04 8.82 15.30
CA ILE A 216 7.70 8.12 14.17
C ILE A 216 6.78 7.06 13.60
N ALA A 217 6.75 6.96 12.26
CA ALA A 217 6.13 5.88 11.52
C ALA A 217 7.16 5.09 10.70
N LEU A 218 7.03 3.77 10.68
CA LEU A 218 7.76 2.87 9.78
C LEU A 218 6.98 2.67 8.47
N ASP A 219 7.65 2.67 7.32
CA ASP A 219 7.15 2.20 6.04
C ASP A 219 8.15 1.22 5.41
N GLU A 220 9.27 1.71 4.87
CA GLU A 220 10.25 0.87 4.16
C GLU A 220 10.83 -0.23 5.07
N LYS A 221 11.00 0.03 6.34
CA LYS A 221 11.49 -0.94 7.34
C LYS A 221 10.43 -1.91 7.86
N ALA A 222 9.16 -1.72 7.48
CA ALA A 222 8.07 -2.63 7.84
C ALA A 222 8.03 -3.85 6.89
N THR A 223 9.08 -4.68 6.91
CA THR A 223 9.31 -5.78 5.96
C THR A 223 8.60 -7.07 6.36
N SER A 224 8.54 -7.39 7.65
CA SER A 224 7.81 -8.51 8.21
C SER A 224 7.22 -8.15 9.57
N LEU A 225 6.24 -8.92 10.06
CA LEU A 225 5.68 -8.68 11.39
C LEU A 225 6.75 -8.83 12.49
N SER A 226 7.66 -9.80 12.37
CA SER A 226 8.77 -9.99 13.33
C SER A 226 9.72 -8.80 13.33
N ASP A 227 10.09 -8.26 12.15
CA ASP A 227 10.96 -7.09 12.07
C ASP A 227 10.28 -5.86 12.67
N ILE A 228 8.99 -5.67 12.38
CA ILE A 228 8.20 -4.57 12.95
C ILE A 228 8.18 -4.67 14.48
N ILE A 229 7.89 -5.84 15.04
CA ILE A 229 7.86 -6.02 16.50
C ILE A 229 9.22 -5.71 17.12
N ASN A 230 10.31 -6.24 16.56
CA ASN A 230 11.66 -5.92 17.02
C ASN A 230 11.94 -4.40 17.02
N LEU A 231 11.52 -3.70 15.96
CA LEU A 231 11.76 -2.25 15.86
C LEU A 231 10.91 -1.44 16.85
N ILE A 232 9.65 -1.81 17.10
CA ILE A 232 8.80 -1.10 18.06
C ILE A 232 9.21 -1.37 19.51
N GLU A 233 9.86 -2.51 19.80
CA GLU A 233 10.43 -2.80 21.11
C GLU A 233 11.74 -2.05 21.37
N LEU A 234 12.56 -1.85 20.33
CA LEU A 234 13.84 -1.16 20.44
C LEU A 234 13.70 0.37 20.37
N TYR A 235 12.77 0.87 19.58
CA TYR A 235 12.61 2.30 19.29
C TYR A 235 11.19 2.76 19.61
N ASN A 236 11.05 4.04 19.96
CA ASN A 236 9.74 4.63 20.28
C ASN A 236 8.90 4.90 19.03
N VAL A 237 8.65 3.87 18.22
CA VAL A 237 7.79 3.92 17.04
C VAL A 237 6.32 3.94 17.47
N LYS A 238 5.53 4.84 16.90
CA LYS A 238 4.10 5.01 17.25
C LYS A 238 3.14 4.61 16.15
N VAL A 239 3.62 4.54 14.91
CA VAL A 239 2.80 4.24 13.74
C VAL A 239 3.54 3.26 12.83
N VAL A 240 2.81 2.38 12.15
CA VAL A 240 3.37 1.50 11.11
C VAL A 240 2.49 1.55 9.87
N VAL A 241 3.12 1.74 8.71
CA VAL A 241 2.48 1.64 7.39
C VAL A 241 2.63 0.21 6.89
N LEU A 242 1.53 -0.50 6.77
CA LEU A 242 1.48 -1.89 6.29
C LEU A 242 1.13 -1.93 4.82
N LYS A 243 1.92 -2.65 4.03
CA LYS A 243 1.65 -2.88 2.59
C LYS A 243 1.33 -4.36 2.34
N PRO A 244 0.14 -4.69 1.81
CA PRO A 244 -0.29 -6.08 1.65
C PRO A 244 0.69 -6.93 0.85
N PHE A 245 1.24 -6.40 -0.24
CA PHE A 245 2.18 -7.13 -1.07
C PHE A 245 3.54 -7.38 -0.37
N ARG A 246 3.99 -6.46 0.48
CA ARG A 246 5.25 -6.60 1.25
C ARG A 246 5.12 -7.63 2.36
N LEU A 247 3.95 -7.70 3.01
CA LEU A 247 3.70 -8.63 4.11
C LEU A 247 3.18 -10.00 3.65
N GLY A 248 2.93 -10.18 2.36
CA GLY A 248 2.53 -11.47 1.80
C GLY A 248 1.03 -11.71 1.73
N GLY A 249 0.17 -10.69 1.90
CA GLY A 249 -1.26 -10.78 1.61
C GLY A 249 -2.18 -10.29 2.72
N ILE A 250 -3.47 -10.42 2.45
CA ILE A 250 -4.58 -9.90 3.27
C ILE A 250 -4.55 -10.50 4.68
N ASP A 251 -4.36 -11.80 4.80
CA ASP A 251 -4.33 -12.54 6.07
C ASP A 251 -3.18 -12.10 6.98
N LYS A 252 -1.98 -11.95 6.43
CA LYS A 252 -0.80 -11.48 7.17
C LYS A 252 -0.99 -10.03 7.64
N VAL A 253 -1.56 -9.16 6.81
CA VAL A 253 -1.87 -7.78 7.22
C VAL A 253 -2.94 -7.73 8.29
N GLN A 254 -3.98 -8.56 8.22
CA GLN A 254 -5.00 -8.63 9.28
C GLN A 254 -4.37 -9.02 10.62
N THR A 255 -3.51 -10.05 10.63
CA THR A 255 -2.77 -10.46 11.82
C THR A 255 -1.87 -9.34 12.33
N ALA A 256 -1.15 -8.64 11.43
CA ALA A 256 -0.29 -7.52 11.82
C ALA A 256 -1.08 -6.36 12.45
N ILE A 257 -2.25 -6.00 11.88
CA ILE A 257 -3.13 -4.97 12.46
C ILE A 257 -3.51 -5.31 13.90
N ASP A 258 -3.98 -6.55 14.14
CA ASP A 258 -4.46 -6.97 15.46
C ASP A 258 -3.29 -7.01 16.46
N THR A 259 -2.13 -7.52 16.06
CA THR A 259 -0.91 -7.55 16.87
C THR A 259 -0.43 -6.15 17.23
N LEU A 260 -0.27 -5.25 16.25
CA LEU A 260 0.23 -3.90 16.48
C LEU A 260 -0.71 -3.08 17.39
N LYS A 261 -2.03 -3.22 17.20
CA LYS A 261 -3.01 -2.57 18.08
C LYS A 261 -2.91 -3.07 19.53
N SER A 262 -2.62 -4.35 19.73
CA SER A 262 -2.40 -4.89 21.09
C SER A 262 -1.12 -4.33 21.76
N HIS A 263 -0.16 -3.88 20.97
CA HIS A 263 1.05 -3.15 21.44
C HIS A 263 0.84 -1.63 21.55
N GLY A 264 -0.38 -1.13 21.29
CA GLY A 264 -0.68 0.31 21.34
C GLY A 264 -0.12 1.11 20.16
N VAL A 265 0.34 0.43 19.10
CA VAL A 265 0.88 1.05 17.88
C VAL A 265 -0.24 1.30 16.88
N LYS A 266 -0.26 2.48 16.29
CA LYS A 266 -1.25 2.88 15.27
C LYS A 266 -0.88 2.32 13.91
N VAL A 267 -1.89 2.05 13.09
CA VAL A 267 -1.71 1.38 11.80
C VAL A 267 -2.27 2.24 10.66
N VAL A 268 -1.48 2.34 9.60
CA VAL A 268 -1.88 2.88 8.28
C VAL A 268 -1.72 1.76 7.25
N ILE A 269 -2.63 1.68 6.29
CA ILE A 269 -2.50 0.73 5.18
C ILE A 269 -2.14 1.49 3.92
N GLY A 270 -1.09 1.09 3.24
CA GLY A 270 -0.59 1.71 2.01
C GLY A 270 -0.58 0.77 0.81
N GLY A 271 -0.85 1.33 -0.37
CA GLY A 271 -0.64 0.68 -1.66
C GLY A 271 0.61 1.18 -2.38
N MET A 272 0.86 0.65 -3.59
CA MET A 272 2.01 1.04 -4.42
C MET A 272 1.63 1.05 -5.90
N TYR A 273 1.16 2.18 -6.42
CA TYR A 273 0.76 2.37 -7.82
C TYR A 273 -0.18 1.27 -8.32
N GLU A 274 -1.21 0.98 -7.54
CA GLU A 274 -2.15 -0.12 -7.75
C GLU A 274 -3.18 0.20 -8.82
N TYR A 275 -3.55 -0.82 -9.59
CA TYR A 275 -4.81 -0.83 -10.33
C TYR A 275 -5.99 -1.16 -9.40
N GLY A 276 -7.18 -1.20 -9.97
CA GLY A 276 -8.41 -1.22 -9.19
C GLY A 276 -8.64 -2.48 -8.37
N LEU A 277 -8.07 -3.63 -8.74
CA LEU A 277 -8.24 -4.87 -7.98
C LEU A 277 -7.44 -4.81 -6.67
N SER A 278 -6.14 -4.58 -6.74
CA SER A 278 -5.29 -4.44 -5.55
C SER A 278 -5.73 -3.26 -4.69
N ARG A 279 -6.03 -2.12 -5.31
CA ARG A 279 -6.53 -0.92 -4.62
C ARG A 279 -7.80 -1.18 -3.81
N TYR A 280 -8.71 -2.04 -4.30
CA TYR A 280 -9.89 -2.46 -3.53
C TYR A 280 -9.49 -3.18 -2.25
N PHE A 281 -8.57 -4.15 -2.30
CA PHE A 281 -8.15 -4.92 -1.14
C PHE A 281 -7.33 -4.07 -0.16
N THR A 282 -6.46 -3.21 -0.66
CA THR A 282 -5.72 -2.24 0.18
C THR A 282 -6.71 -1.33 0.91
N ALA A 283 -7.71 -0.79 0.23
CA ALA A 283 -8.75 0.03 0.84
C ALA A 283 -9.63 -0.74 1.82
N MET A 284 -9.95 -2.00 1.53
CA MET A 284 -10.71 -2.87 2.44
C MET A 284 -9.97 -3.06 3.77
N LEU A 285 -8.68 -3.26 3.73
CA LEU A 285 -7.82 -3.33 4.92
C LEU A 285 -7.71 -1.97 5.61
N ALA A 286 -7.61 -0.86 4.86
CA ALA A 286 -7.52 0.50 5.40
C ALA A 286 -8.73 0.90 6.28
N ARG A 287 -9.88 0.23 6.13
CA ARG A 287 -11.02 0.38 7.06
C ARG A 287 -10.70 -0.01 8.50
N LYS A 288 -9.70 -0.89 8.69
CA LYS A 288 -9.22 -1.33 10.00
C LYS A 288 -8.03 -0.49 10.51
N GLY A 289 -7.47 0.39 9.68
CA GLY A 289 -6.41 1.31 10.08
C GLY A 289 -6.90 2.38 11.05
N ASP A 290 -5.95 3.03 11.72
CA ASP A 290 -6.23 4.13 12.66
C ASP A 290 -6.30 5.49 11.96
N TYR A 291 -5.63 5.61 10.81
CA TYR A 291 -5.57 6.82 10.00
C TYR A 291 -5.93 6.52 8.54
N PRO A 292 -6.33 7.53 7.75
CA PRO A 292 -6.58 7.35 6.33
C PRO A 292 -5.39 6.69 5.63
N GLY A 293 -5.64 5.64 4.86
CA GLY A 293 -4.60 4.88 4.16
C GLY A 293 -4.01 5.64 2.96
N ASP A 294 -2.86 5.16 2.47
CA ASP A 294 -2.27 5.62 1.20
C ASP A 294 -2.96 4.92 0.03
N VAL A 295 -4.24 5.25 -0.17
CA VAL A 295 -5.09 4.72 -1.23
C VAL A 295 -5.44 5.86 -2.18
N THR A 296 -5.09 5.70 -3.45
CA THR A 296 -5.33 6.75 -4.45
C THR A 296 -6.72 6.62 -5.10
N PRO A 297 -7.34 7.74 -5.52
CA PRO A 297 -8.57 7.69 -6.30
C PRO A 297 -8.39 7.00 -7.64
N ALA A 298 -9.46 6.45 -8.18
CA ALA A 298 -9.51 6.06 -9.58
C ALA A 298 -9.15 7.26 -10.48
N GLY A 299 -8.35 7.02 -11.53
CA GLY A 299 -7.89 8.09 -12.42
C GLY A 299 -6.77 8.97 -11.84
N TYR A 300 -6.20 8.64 -10.68
CA TYR A 300 -5.09 9.43 -10.11
C TYR A 300 -3.79 9.22 -10.89
N TYR A 301 -3.37 7.97 -11.04
CA TYR A 301 -2.14 7.62 -11.76
C TYR A 301 -2.36 7.32 -13.23
N PHE A 302 -3.51 6.75 -13.60
CA PHE A 302 -3.80 6.19 -14.92
C PHE A 302 -5.13 6.74 -15.47
N ASP A 303 -5.26 6.83 -16.77
CA ASP A 303 -6.53 7.20 -17.41
C ASP A 303 -7.46 6.00 -17.56
N GLN A 304 -6.90 4.79 -17.69
CA GLN A 304 -7.64 3.53 -17.81
C GLN A 304 -7.34 2.61 -16.62
N ASP A 305 -8.28 1.73 -16.32
CA ASP A 305 -8.15 0.72 -15.26
C ASP A 305 -8.99 -0.52 -15.63
N VAL A 306 -8.49 -1.70 -15.35
CA VAL A 306 -9.18 -2.98 -15.60
C VAL A 306 -10.34 -3.23 -14.65
N VAL A 307 -10.52 -2.41 -13.62
CA VAL A 307 -11.61 -2.50 -12.64
C VAL A 307 -12.33 -1.16 -12.54
N ALA A 308 -13.57 -1.14 -13.00
CA ALA A 308 -14.42 0.04 -12.85
C ALA A 308 -14.85 0.24 -11.38
N HIS A 309 -15.15 1.48 -11.02
CA HIS A 309 -15.69 1.86 -9.70
C HIS A 309 -14.84 1.45 -8.48
N SER A 310 -13.52 1.41 -8.63
CA SER A 310 -12.57 1.15 -7.56
C SER A 310 -11.89 2.45 -7.12
N GLY A 311 -12.37 3.05 -6.01
CA GLY A 311 -11.81 4.29 -5.46
C GLY A 311 -12.39 5.57 -6.08
N ILE A 312 -13.70 5.65 -6.28
CA ILE A 312 -14.35 6.87 -6.77
C ILE A 312 -14.34 7.92 -5.65
N LEU A 313 -13.65 9.03 -5.91
CA LEU A 313 -13.54 10.13 -4.95
C LEU A 313 -14.84 10.94 -4.90
N LYS A 314 -15.41 11.04 -3.71
CA LYS A 314 -16.61 11.83 -3.44
C LYS A 314 -16.53 12.41 -2.02
N GLU A 315 -16.60 13.73 -1.91
CA GLU A 315 -16.68 14.45 -0.63
C GLU A 315 -15.62 14.01 0.39
N GLY A 316 -14.34 13.93 -0.03
CA GLY A 316 -13.22 13.53 0.83
C GLY A 316 -13.19 12.04 1.21
N ARG A 317 -13.99 11.22 0.54
CA ARG A 317 -14.03 9.76 0.72
C ARG A 317 -13.84 9.03 -0.60
N LEU A 318 -13.30 7.82 -0.54
CA LEU A 318 -13.15 6.91 -1.67
C LEU A 318 -14.22 5.82 -1.57
N GLU A 319 -15.08 5.72 -2.56
CA GLU A 319 -16.12 4.70 -2.65
C GLU A 319 -15.62 3.50 -3.46
N PHE A 320 -15.93 2.30 -2.98
CA PHE A 320 -15.55 1.02 -3.58
C PHE A 320 -16.77 0.13 -3.75
N ARG A 321 -16.80 -0.60 -4.88
CA ARG A 321 -17.72 -1.72 -5.12
C ARG A 321 -16.92 -3.00 -5.31
N PRO A 322 -17.52 -4.20 -5.16
CA PRO A 322 -16.87 -5.45 -5.48
C PRO A 322 -16.18 -5.36 -6.85
N PRO A 323 -14.87 -5.66 -6.94
CA PRO A 323 -14.13 -5.47 -8.18
C PRO A 323 -14.56 -6.52 -9.22
N LEU A 324 -14.84 -6.05 -10.43
CA LEU A 324 -15.06 -6.89 -11.62
C LEU A 324 -13.94 -6.59 -12.60
N VAL A 325 -13.05 -7.57 -12.79
CA VAL A 325 -11.92 -7.43 -13.71
C VAL A 325 -12.42 -7.58 -15.14
N ASP A 326 -12.19 -6.56 -15.95
CA ASP A 326 -12.47 -6.60 -17.39
C ASP A 326 -11.33 -7.31 -18.13
N ILE A 327 -11.48 -8.61 -18.31
CA ILE A 327 -10.48 -9.45 -18.99
C ILE A 327 -10.24 -9.08 -20.46
N THR A 328 -11.16 -8.34 -21.09
CA THR A 328 -10.99 -7.95 -22.50
C THR A 328 -9.88 -6.91 -22.67
N GLN A 329 -9.49 -6.23 -21.59
CA GLN A 329 -8.37 -5.30 -21.54
C GLN A 329 -7.03 -5.98 -21.20
N LEU A 330 -7.06 -7.23 -20.74
CA LEU A 330 -5.87 -7.98 -20.34
C LEU A 330 -5.27 -8.71 -21.56
N GLN A 331 -3.94 -8.71 -21.65
CA GLN A 331 -3.21 -9.44 -22.69
C GLN A 331 -2.66 -10.77 -22.11
N PRO A 332 -2.88 -11.94 -22.73
CA PRO A 332 -2.27 -13.20 -22.29
C PRO A 332 -0.75 -13.07 -22.14
N TYR A 333 -0.20 -13.72 -21.09
CA TYR A 333 1.23 -13.65 -20.77
C TYR A 333 1.91 -14.97 -20.85
#